data_b2a0ae8a0bf76f4f9903f2cea9bf7083
#
_entry.id   b2a0ae8a0bf76f4f9903f2cea9bf7083
#
_cell.length_a   1.000
_cell.length_b   1.000
_cell.length_c   1.000
_cell.angle_alpha   90.00
_cell.angle_beta   90.00
_cell.angle_gamma   90.00
#
_symmetry.space_group_name_H-M   'P 1'
#
loop_
_entity.id
_entity.type
_entity.pdbx_description
1 polymer ?
#
loop_
_entity_poly.entity_id
_entity_poly.type
_entity_poly.pdbx_seq_one_letter_code
_entity_poly.pdbx_strand_id
1 'polypeptide(L)'
;ANKAGMVARGYTPGVTGTSALRKLKEAIKAVREGYNGALVCQATPDFIMELELELAGKIMAATFSKGGIQTQVPSVDGVPIISTPSNRMYTVIKINDGKTSGQEKGGYEKGTTAKSLNFFVCPVTTPIAVTKQDIMRIFDPNINQKLNAWQMDYRRFHDLWVLENKPDSVFLNIK
;
A
#
# COMPACT_ATOMS: atom_id res chain seq x y z
N ALA A 1 8.63 12.83 -10.88
CA ALA A 1 9.90 12.58 -10.17
C ALA A 1 9.69 12.93 -8.72
N ASN A 2 10.16 12.09 -7.77
CA ASN A 2 10.07 12.42 -6.35
C ASN A 2 11.05 13.54 -6.01
N LYS A 3 10.67 14.40 -5.07
CA LYS A 3 11.53 15.45 -4.52
C LYS A 3 12.84 14.84 -3.99
N ALA A 4 13.94 15.56 -4.18
CA ALA A 4 15.24 15.15 -3.63
C ALA A 4 15.14 14.90 -2.11
N GLY A 5 15.72 13.79 -1.63
CA GLY A 5 15.64 13.39 -0.22
C GLY A 5 14.44 12.52 0.18
N MET A 6 13.46 12.30 -0.73
CA MET A 6 12.29 11.45 -0.46
C MET A 6 12.48 9.99 -0.90
N VAL A 7 13.68 9.65 -1.33
CA VAL A 7 14.03 8.26 -1.70
C VAL A 7 15.30 7.86 -0.96
N ALA A 8 15.22 6.81 -0.16
CA ALA A 8 16.37 6.18 0.50
C ALA A 8 16.57 4.75 -0.01
N ARG A 9 17.74 4.18 0.26
CA ARG A 9 18.07 2.80 -0.10
C ARG A 9 18.45 1.99 1.12
N GLY A 10 17.87 0.81 1.19
CA GLY A 10 18.26 -0.21 2.15
C GLY A 10 18.17 0.21 3.62
N TYR A 11 18.47 -0.73 4.45
CA TYR A 11 18.76 -0.61 5.87
C TYR A 11 19.76 -1.72 6.24
N THR A 12 20.46 -1.56 7.37
CA THR A 12 21.41 -2.56 7.85
C THR A 12 21.03 -2.97 9.27
N PRO A 13 20.56 -4.21 9.48
CA PRO A 13 20.23 -4.71 10.81
C PRO A 13 21.38 -4.55 11.79
N GLY A 14 21.08 -4.16 13.03
CA GLY A 14 22.05 -4.03 14.10
C GLY A 14 23.04 -2.85 14.00
N VAL A 15 23.00 -2.04 12.95
CA VAL A 15 23.84 -0.84 12.80
C VAL A 15 23.05 0.41 13.13
N THR A 16 23.38 1.06 14.24
CA THR A 16 22.62 2.21 14.80
C THR A 16 22.36 3.34 13.79
N GLY A 17 23.30 3.59 12.86
CA GLY A 17 23.20 4.67 11.87
C GLY A 17 22.30 4.35 10.67
N THR A 18 22.06 3.07 10.38
CA THR A 18 21.33 2.59 9.20
C THR A 18 20.29 1.52 9.52
N SER A 19 19.90 1.39 10.77
CA SER A 19 18.94 0.43 11.26
C SER A 19 17.54 0.65 10.67
N ALA A 20 16.69 -0.37 10.74
CA ALA A 20 15.32 -0.32 10.25
C ALA A 20 14.52 0.81 10.93
N LEU A 21 14.61 0.90 12.24
CA LEU A 21 13.96 1.94 13.03
C LEU A 21 14.46 3.36 12.66
N ARG A 22 15.77 3.51 12.49
CA ARG A 22 16.35 4.79 12.10
C ARG A 22 15.84 5.24 10.74
N LYS A 23 15.86 4.36 9.76
CA LYS A 23 15.36 4.65 8.40
C LYS A 23 13.88 5.00 8.38
N LEU A 24 13.06 4.33 9.20
CA LEU A 24 11.65 4.67 9.34
C LEU A 24 11.46 6.06 9.96
N LYS A 25 12.19 6.39 11.02
CA LYS A 25 12.11 7.71 11.67
C LYS A 25 12.60 8.84 10.75
N GLU A 26 13.65 8.62 9.97
CA GLU A 26 14.11 9.56 8.95
C GLU A 26 13.04 9.81 7.88
N ALA A 27 12.33 8.74 7.45
CA ALA A 27 11.22 8.85 6.51
C ALA A 27 10.04 9.64 7.08
N ILE A 28 9.63 9.34 8.31
CA ILE A 28 8.55 10.06 8.99
C ILE A 28 8.91 11.54 9.15
N LYS A 29 10.16 11.84 9.58
CA LYS A 29 10.66 13.20 9.69
C LYS A 29 10.57 13.94 8.36
N ALA A 30 11.10 13.35 7.28
CA ALA A 30 11.11 13.98 5.95
C ALA A 30 9.71 14.31 5.44
N VAL A 31 8.72 13.44 5.66
CA VAL A 31 7.33 13.70 5.30
C VAL A 31 6.73 14.78 6.19
N ARG A 32 7.01 14.78 7.49
CA ARG A 32 6.47 15.75 8.44
C ARG A 32 7.02 17.17 8.26
N GLU A 33 8.15 17.34 7.61
CA GLU A 33 8.65 18.69 7.24
C GLU A 33 7.71 19.40 6.25
N GLY A 34 6.95 18.64 5.45
CA GLY A 34 5.99 19.20 4.49
C GLY A 34 4.53 18.98 4.83
N TYR A 35 4.22 18.08 5.78
CA TYR A 35 2.83 17.66 6.07
C TYR A 35 2.65 17.28 7.54
N ASN A 36 1.73 17.97 8.21
CA ASN A 36 1.49 17.78 9.66
C ASN A 36 0.21 16.95 9.99
N GLY A 37 -0.35 16.24 9.03
CA GLY A 37 -1.55 15.41 9.23
C GLY A 37 -1.25 13.94 9.50
N ALA A 38 -2.27 13.09 9.37
CA ALA A 38 -2.18 11.66 9.57
C ALA A 38 -1.34 11.01 8.47
N LEU A 39 -0.36 10.19 8.89
CA LEU A 39 0.51 9.41 8.02
C LEU A 39 0.18 7.92 8.12
N VAL A 40 0.52 7.17 7.09
CA VAL A 40 0.50 5.72 7.07
C VAL A 40 1.81 5.19 6.50
N CYS A 41 2.31 4.12 7.08
CA CYS A 41 3.44 3.36 6.57
C CYS A 41 2.95 2.01 6.04
N GLN A 42 3.31 1.66 4.82
CA GLN A 42 3.20 0.29 4.33
C GLN A 42 4.59 -0.32 4.23
N ALA A 43 4.74 -1.50 4.77
CA ALA A 43 6.04 -2.16 4.89
C ALA A 43 5.95 -3.64 4.55
N THR A 44 7.06 -4.20 4.05
CA THR A 44 7.17 -5.63 3.81
C THR A 44 7.27 -6.40 5.13
N PRO A 45 6.82 -7.68 5.18
CA PRO A 45 6.95 -8.51 6.38
C PRO A 45 8.40 -8.61 6.88
N ASP A 46 9.38 -8.72 5.98
CA ASP A 46 10.81 -8.76 6.33
C ASP A 46 11.23 -7.49 7.12
N PHE A 47 10.81 -6.31 6.64
CA PHE A 47 11.11 -5.05 7.30
C PHE A 47 10.44 -4.93 8.67
N ILE A 48 9.19 -5.39 8.80
CA ILE A 48 8.45 -5.38 10.06
C ILE A 48 9.14 -6.29 11.08
N MET A 49 9.55 -7.49 10.66
CA MET A 49 10.28 -8.43 11.53
C MET A 49 11.56 -7.78 12.09
N GLU A 50 12.37 -7.15 11.25
CA GLU A 50 13.57 -6.45 11.69
C GLU A 50 13.28 -5.30 12.65
N LEU A 51 12.20 -4.54 12.37
CA LEU A 51 11.75 -3.46 13.23
C LEU A 51 11.31 -3.98 14.62
N GLU A 52 10.62 -5.11 14.67
CA GLU A 52 10.18 -5.77 15.91
C GLU A 52 11.37 -6.26 16.72
N LEU A 53 12.38 -6.84 16.07
CA LEU A 53 13.63 -7.26 16.73
C LEU A 53 14.40 -6.07 17.33
N GLU A 54 14.50 -4.96 16.59
CA GLU A 54 15.17 -3.74 17.09
C GLU A 54 14.42 -3.09 18.27
N LEU A 55 13.10 -3.13 18.25
CA LEU A 55 12.27 -2.54 19.31
C LEU A 55 12.09 -3.45 20.53
N ALA A 56 12.53 -4.70 20.46
CA ALA A 56 12.50 -5.66 21.58
C ALA A 56 11.15 -5.68 22.34
N GLY A 57 10.04 -5.71 21.61
CA GLY A 57 8.69 -5.72 22.20
C GLY A 57 8.16 -4.36 22.68
N LYS A 58 8.85 -3.26 22.44
CA LYS A 58 8.42 -1.90 22.77
C LYS A 58 7.56 -1.23 21.69
N ILE A 59 7.03 -2.00 20.77
CA ILE A 59 6.13 -1.49 19.72
C ILE A 59 4.80 -1.10 20.34
N MET A 60 4.41 0.14 20.15
CA MET A 60 3.07 0.60 20.56
C MET A 60 2.05 0.18 19.50
N ALA A 61 0.93 -0.38 19.96
CA ALA A 61 -0.20 -0.69 19.10
C ALA A 61 -1.02 0.58 18.84
N ALA A 62 -1.34 0.85 17.58
CA ALA A 62 -2.34 1.85 17.22
C ALA A 62 -3.63 1.16 16.81
N THR A 63 -4.76 1.71 17.22
CA THR A 63 -6.06 1.23 16.77
C THR A 63 -6.39 1.81 15.41
N PHE A 64 -6.53 0.94 14.42
CA PHE A 64 -6.98 1.31 13.08
C PHE A 64 -8.44 0.91 12.93
N SER A 65 -9.32 1.89 12.68
CA SER A 65 -10.74 1.66 12.50
C SER A 65 -11.15 1.99 11.07
N LYS A 66 -11.77 1.02 10.39
CA LYS A 66 -12.36 1.22 9.06
C LYS A 66 -13.62 0.35 8.93
N GLY A 67 -14.74 0.98 8.58
CA GLY A 67 -15.99 0.26 8.35
C GLY A 67 -16.54 -0.50 9.57
N GLY A 68 -16.32 0.03 10.78
CA GLY A 68 -16.77 -0.62 12.03
C GLY A 68 -15.85 -1.73 12.56
N ILE A 69 -14.80 -2.08 11.82
CA ILE A 69 -13.79 -3.06 12.25
C ILE A 69 -12.63 -2.32 12.89
N GLN A 70 -12.32 -2.68 14.13
CA GLN A 70 -11.15 -2.17 14.85
C GLN A 70 -10.04 -3.22 14.80
N THR A 71 -8.88 -2.84 14.27
CA THR A 71 -7.70 -3.70 14.23
C THR A 71 -6.53 -2.98 14.90
N GLN A 72 -5.83 -3.67 15.78
CA GLN A 72 -4.58 -3.17 16.34
C GLN A 72 -3.45 -3.44 15.35
N VAL A 73 -2.72 -2.40 15.00
CA VAL A 73 -1.53 -2.48 14.13
C VAL A 73 -0.33 -1.89 14.85
N PRO A 74 0.89 -2.39 14.58
CA PRO A 74 2.10 -1.78 15.15
C PRO A 74 2.21 -0.32 14.71
N SER A 75 2.71 0.55 15.57
CA SER A 75 2.92 1.95 15.27
C SER A 75 4.26 2.46 15.78
N VAL A 76 4.86 3.38 15.04
CA VAL A 76 6.06 4.11 15.43
C VAL A 76 5.78 5.60 15.28
N ASP A 77 6.04 6.38 16.33
CA ASP A 77 5.78 7.83 16.38
C ASP A 77 4.33 8.21 15.99
N GLY A 78 3.36 7.36 16.34
CA GLY A 78 1.95 7.55 16.01
C GLY A 78 1.58 7.23 14.54
N VAL A 79 2.52 6.70 13.76
CA VAL A 79 2.28 6.27 12.38
C VAL A 79 1.98 4.77 12.36
N PRO A 80 0.78 4.34 11.96
CA PRO A 80 0.44 2.94 11.85
C PRO A 80 1.24 2.28 10.72
N ILE A 81 1.72 1.04 10.96
CA ILE A 81 2.49 0.26 10.01
C ILE A 81 1.64 -0.89 9.53
N ILE A 82 1.33 -0.89 8.24
CA ILE A 82 0.50 -1.90 7.58
C ILE A 82 1.40 -2.90 6.87
N SER A 83 1.29 -4.18 7.23
CA SER A 83 2.00 -5.25 6.53
C SER A 83 1.44 -5.43 5.11
N THR A 84 2.33 -5.38 4.13
CA THR A 84 2.01 -5.56 2.72
C THR A 84 2.91 -6.63 2.12
N PRO A 85 2.35 -7.66 1.46
CA PRO A 85 3.14 -8.70 0.83
C PRO A 85 4.20 -8.15 -0.12
N SER A 86 5.41 -8.71 -0.07
CA SER A 86 6.57 -8.23 -0.85
C SER A 86 6.33 -8.22 -2.37
N ASN A 87 5.44 -9.11 -2.86
CA ASN A 87 5.05 -9.16 -4.28
C ASN A 87 4.16 -8.00 -4.73
N ARG A 88 3.73 -7.14 -3.82
CA ARG A 88 2.96 -5.90 -4.10
C ARG A 88 3.78 -4.63 -3.89
N MET A 89 5.03 -4.76 -3.42
CA MET A 89 5.90 -3.65 -3.05
C MET A 89 6.94 -3.39 -4.14
N TYR A 90 6.49 -2.83 -5.27
CA TYR A 90 7.32 -2.46 -6.42
C TYR A 90 7.13 -1.01 -6.82
N THR A 91 8.16 -0.40 -7.39
CA THR A 91 8.08 0.97 -7.93
C THR A 91 7.33 1.06 -9.25
N VAL A 92 7.27 -0.01 -10.01
CA VAL A 92 6.57 -0.09 -11.30
C VAL A 92 5.95 -1.47 -11.44
N ILE A 93 4.70 -1.52 -11.87
CA ILE A 93 3.98 -2.75 -12.21
C ILE A 93 3.60 -2.74 -13.69
N LYS A 94 3.55 -3.93 -14.29
CA LYS A 94 2.97 -4.16 -15.61
C LYS A 94 1.62 -4.83 -15.39
N ILE A 95 0.57 -4.23 -15.91
CA ILE A 95 -0.78 -4.81 -15.86
C ILE A 95 -0.98 -5.69 -17.08
N ASN A 96 -1.42 -6.91 -16.87
CA ASN A 96 -1.77 -7.87 -17.93
C ASN A 96 -3.22 -7.64 -18.36
N ASP A 97 -3.45 -7.55 -19.65
CA ASP A 97 -4.77 -7.18 -20.23
C ASP A 97 -5.77 -8.35 -20.32
N GLY A 98 -5.33 -9.57 -20.03
CA GLY A 98 -6.15 -10.79 -20.14
C GLY A 98 -6.46 -11.22 -21.57
N LYS A 99 -5.88 -10.57 -22.60
CA LYS A 99 -6.15 -10.83 -24.02
C LYS A 99 -4.91 -11.17 -24.82
N THR A 100 -3.79 -10.52 -24.52
CA THR A 100 -2.52 -10.76 -25.22
C THR A 100 -1.96 -12.12 -24.86
N SER A 101 -1.35 -12.82 -25.84
CA SER A 101 -0.69 -14.10 -25.60
C SER A 101 0.33 -14.03 -24.48
N GLY A 102 0.24 -14.92 -23.50
CA GLY A 102 1.02 -14.93 -22.27
C GLY A 102 0.46 -14.05 -21.14
N GLN A 103 -0.64 -13.33 -21.37
CA GLN A 103 -1.29 -12.47 -20.38
C GLN A 103 -2.74 -12.90 -20.08
N GLU A 104 -3.15 -14.10 -20.52
CA GLU A 104 -4.53 -14.61 -20.48
C GLU A 104 -5.10 -14.65 -19.05
N LYS A 105 -4.25 -14.83 -18.05
CA LYS A 105 -4.67 -14.86 -16.64
C LYS A 105 -4.98 -13.48 -16.07
N GLY A 106 -4.69 -12.39 -16.81
CA GLY A 106 -4.81 -11.04 -16.28
C GLY A 106 -3.86 -10.78 -15.10
N GLY A 107 -4.25 -9.87 -14.20
CA GLY A 107 -3.46 -9.53 -13.02
C GLY A 107 -2.32 -8.55 -13.31
N TYR A 108 -1.27 -8.59 -12.51
CA TYR A 108 -0.10 -7.73 -12.67
C TYR A 108 1.21 -8.50 -12.46
N GLU A 109 2.26 -8.00 -13.06
CA GLU A 109 3.61 -8.50 -12.94
C GLU A 109 4.57 -7.37 -12.53
N LYS A 110 5.72 -7.74 -11.99
CA LYS A 110 6.80 -6.79 -11.74
C LYS A 110 7.29 -6.21 -13.06
N GLY A 111 7.29 -4.87 -13.19
CA GLY A 111 7.84 -4.21 -14.38
C GLY A 111 9.33 -4.49 -14.56
N THR A 112 9.83 -4.46 -15.79
CA THR A 112 11.23 -4.75 -16.12
C THR A 112 12.24 -3.81 -15.42
N THR A 113 11.87 -2.56 -15.20
CA THR A 113 12.68 -1.55 -14.50
C THR A 113 12.32 -1.39 -13.04
N ALA A 114 11.42 -2.23 -12.53
CA ALA A 114 10.91 -2.11 -11.18
C ALA A 114 11.94 -2.47 -10.12
N LYS A 115 12.03 -1.63 -9.10
CA LYS A 115 12.78 -1.89 -7.86
C LYS A 115 11.82 -2.35 -6.78
N SER A 116 12.27 -3.26 -5.94
CA SER A 116 11.52 -3.69 -4.77
C SER A 116 11.62 -2.64 -3.66
N LEU A 117 10.55 -2.45 -2.92
CA LEU A 117 10.49 -1.54 -1.78
C LEU A 117 10.56 -2.33 -0.48
N ASN A 118 11.21 -1.76 0.53
CA ASN A 118 11.13 -2.24 1.92
C ASN A 118 9.89 -1.67 2.60
N PHE A 119 9.71 -0.36 2.49
CA PHE A 119 8.55 0.36 3.01
C PHE A 119 8.35 1.67 2.27
N PHE A 120 7.17 2.26 2.42
CA PHE A 120 6.92 3.65 2.08
C PHE A 120 6.02 4.33 3.12
N VAL A 121 6.22 5.63 3.27
CA VAL A 121 5.44 6.48 4.17
C VAL A 121 4.74 7.55 3.33
N CYS A 122 3.45 7.70 3.52
CA CYS A 122 2.68 8.74 2.84
C CYS A 122 1.58 9.32 3.74
N PRO A 123 1.13 10.55 3.47
CA PRO A 123 -0.10 11.08 4.03
C PRO A 123 -1.32 10.21 3.65
N VAL A 124 -2.24 10.01 4.57
CA VAL A 124 -3.48 9.26 4.31
C VAL A 124 -4.30 9.89 3.19
N THR A 125 -4.15 11.20 2.98
CA THR A 125 -4.86 11.97 1.95
C THR A 125 -4.18 11.97 0.58
N THR A 126 -3.01 11.33 0.43
CA THR A 126 -2.28 11.29 -0.84
C THR A 126 -3.01 10.46 -1.89
N PRO A 127 -3.41 9.20 -1.62
CA PRO A 127 -4.21 8.42 -2.55
C PRO A 127 -5.67 8.85 -2.47
N ILE A 128 -6.30 9.09 -3.62
CA ILE A 128 -7.71 9.41 -3.75
C ILE A 128 -8.39 8.24 -4.47
N ALA A 129 -9.18 7.47 -3.73
CA ALA A 129 -9.98 6.40 -4.30
C ALA A 129 -11.29 6.96 -4.83
N VAL A 130 -11.56 6.78 -6.12
CA VAL A 130 -12.79 7.21 -6.79
C VAL A 130 -13.56 6.00 -7.28
N THR A 131 -14.82 5.91 -6.94
CA THR A 131 -15.74 4.90 -7.47
C THR A 131 -16.74 5.60 -8.36
N LYS A 132 -16.70 5.33 -9.67
CA LYS A 132 -17.62 5.89 -10.65
C LYS A 132 -18.95 5.16 -10.67
N GLN A 133 -18.91 3.85 -10.52
CA GLN A 133 -20.09 2.99 -10.59
C GLN A 133 -19.90 1.79 -9.67
N ASP A 134 -20.94 1.47 -8.93
CA ASP A 134 -21.00 0.29 -8.07
C ASP A 134 -22.44 -0.23 -8.13
N ILE A 135 -22.70 -1.24 -8.98
CA ILE A 135 -24.04 -1.74 -9.25
C ILE A 135 -24.04 -3.25 -9.10
N MET A 136 -24.94 -3.75 -8.29
CA MET A 136 -25.31 -5.16 -8.21
C MET A 136 -26.73 -5.34 -8.76
N ARG A 137 -26.91 -6.31 -9.64
CA ARG A 137 -28.20 -6.73 -10.18
C ARG A 137 -28.44 -8.19 -9.83
N ILE A 138 -29.65 -8.48 -9.37
CA ILE A 138 -30.09 -9.83 -9.04
C ILE A 138 -31.28 -10.16 -9.94
N PHE A 139 -31.18 -11.24 -10.67
CA PHE A 139 -32.21 -11.77 -11.56
C PHE A 139 -32.76 -13.06 -10.96
N ASP A 140 -34.08 -13.11 -10.80
CA ASP A 140 -34.74 -14.31 -10.33
C ASP A 140 -34.89 -15.38 -11.46
N PRO A 141 -35.23 -16.65 -11.13
CA PRO A 141 -35.39 -17.70 -12.12
C PRO A 141 -36.46 -17.41 -13.19
N ASN A 142 -37.48 -16.59 -12.86
CA ASN A 142 -38.55 -16.27 -13.83
C ASN A 142 -38.01 -15.31 -14.92
N ILE A 143 -37.07 -14.45 -14.59
CA ILE A 143 -36.40 -13.56 -15.54
C ILE A 143 -35.28 -14.28 -16.27
N ASN A 144 -34.51 -15.11 -15.55
CA ASN A 144 -33.42 -15.91 -16.12
C ASN A 144 -33.91 -17.29 -16.62
N GLN A 145 -34.72 -17.28 -17.65
CA GLN A 145 -35.35 -18.51 -18.19
C GLN A 145 -34.36 -19.53 -18.75
N LYS A 146 -33.17 -19.09 -19.19
CA LYS A 146 -32.15 -19.98 -19.77
C LYS A 146 -31.54 -20.96 -18.75
N LEU A 147 -31.33 -20.51 -17.53
CA LEU A 147 -30.68 -21.31 -16.49
C LEU A 147 -31.64 -21.76 -15.39
N ASN A 148 -32.88 -21.22 -15.36
CA ASN A 148 -33.84 -21.42 -14.29
C ASN A 148 -33.21 -21.32 -12.88
N ALA A 149 -32.35 -20.33 -12.72
CA ALA A 149 -31.55 -20.11 -11.52
C ALA A 149 -31.41 -18.63 -11.22
N TRP A 150 -31.08 -18.30 -9.98
CA TRP A 150 -30.70 -16.96 -9.59
C TRP A 150 -29.39 -16.57 -10.26
N GLN A 151 -29.37 -15.42 -10.92
CA GLN A 151 -28.17 -14.83 -11.51
C GLN A 151 -27.84 -13.52 -10.80
N MET A 152 -26.58 -13.33 -10.47
CA MET A 152 -26.08 -12.10 -9.87
C MET A 152 -25.02 -11.49 -10.78
N ASP A 153 -25.26 -10.25 -11.22
CA ASP A 153 -24.29 -9.45 -11.95
C ASP A 153 -23.74 -8.36 -11.02
N TYR A 154 -22.44 -8.29 -10.89
CA TYR A 154 -21.77 -7.22 -10.16
C TYR A 154 -20.84 -6.45 -11.09
N ARG A 155 -20.98 -5.12 -11.10
CA ARG A 155 -20.13 -4.24 -11.90
C ARG A 155 -19.65 -3.09 -11.06
N ARG A 156 -18.33 -2.94 -10.95
CA ARG A 156 -17.70 -1.82 -10.27
C ARG A 156 -16.63 -1.20 -11.15
N PHE A 157 -16.72 0.13 -11.34
CA PHE A 157 -15.65 0.94 -11.94
C PHE A 157 -15.06 1.82 -10.87
N HIS A 158 -13.82 1.58 -10.54
CA HIS A 158 -13.07 2.34 -9.54
C HIS A 158 -11.65 2.56 -10.02
N ASP A 159 -11.03 3.62 -9.50
CA ASP A 159 -9.65 3.96 -9.78
C ASP A 159 -9.00 4.60 -8.57
N LEU A 160 -7.67 4.65 -8.55
CA LEU A 160 -6.87 5.27 -7.51
C LEU A 160 -6.00 6.36 -8.14
N TRP A 161 -6.21 7.59 -7.70
CA TRP A 161 -5.55 8.76 -8.23
C TRP A 161 -4.59 9.36 -7.21
N VAL A 162 -3.48 9.92 -7.70
CA VAL A 162 -2.57 10.74 -6.92
C VAL A 162 -2.40 12.05 -7.67
N LEU A 163 -2.68 13.17 -7.01
CA LEU A 163 -2.54 14.51 -7.61
C LEU A 163 -1.06 14.79 -7.89
N GLU A 164 -0.75 15.49 -8.99
CA GLU A 164 0.61 15.76 -9.46
C GLU A 164 1.49 16.50 -8.46
N ASN A 165 0.90 17.26 -7.54
CA ASN A 165 1.60 17.98 -6.48
C ASN A 165 1.85 17.12 -5.21
N LYS A 166 1.29 15.91 -5.12
CA LYS A 166 1.38 15.05 -3.92
C LYS A 166 2.47 13.97 -3.94
N PRO A 167 3.08 13.55 -5.08
CA PRO A 167 4.20 12.61 -5.05
C PRO A 167 5.38 13.06 -4.18
N ASP A 168 5.56 14.39 -4.02
CA ASP A 168 6.61 14.97 -3.17
C ASP A 168 6.39 14.75 -1.66
N SER A 169 5.20 14.29 -1.27
CA SER A 169 4.88 13.91 0.12
C SER A 169 5.06 12.42 0.42
N VAL A 170 5.47 11.61 -0.55
CA VAL A 170 5.67 10.18 -0.40
C VAL A 170 7.14 9.85 -0.26
N PHE A 171 7.51 9.22 0.86
CA PHE A 171 8.87 8.72 1.07
C PHE A 171 8.96 7.24 0.73
N LEU A 172 9.98 6.86 -0.04
CA LEU A 172 10.21 5.48 -0.48
C LEU A 172 11.55 4.96 0.06
N ASN A 173 11.56 3.73 0.59
CA ASN A 173 12.79 3.00 0.87
C ASN A 173 12.89 1.81 -0.10
N ILE A 174 13.90 1.85 -0.96
CA ILE A 174 14.15 0.86 -2.01
C ILE A 174 15.11 -0.21 -1.44
N LYS A 175 14.85 -1.48 -1.77
CA LYS A 175 15.78 -2.59 -1.48
C LYS A 175 17.11 -2.40 -2.16
#